data_9d72188889e08661ad8254e2a35c1472
#
_entry.id   9d72188889e08661ad8254e2a35c1472
#
_cell.length_a   1.000
_cell.length_b   1.000
_cell.length_c   1.000
_cell.angle_alpha   90.00
_cell.angle_beta   90.00
_cell.angle_gamma   90.00
#
_symmetry.space_group_name_H-M   'P 1'
#
loop_
_entity.id
_entity.type
_entity.pdbx_description
1 polymer ?
#
loop_
_entity_poly.entity_id
_entity_poly.type
_entity_poly.pdbx_seq_one_letter_code
_entity_poly.pdbx_strand_id
1 'polypeptide(L)'
;KLRAQRLGVGEERGEGRGERGQEGKDDRPLTTNHQPLTTPSTQNSKLKTQNSERSSPSDLYLLPETDLDIILAELESLKPHVAVIDSIQALYFSALSSAPGSVAQVRECTSVLMQMAKRQNITLFIVGHVTKEGAIAGPKVLEHMVDTVLYFEGDRFASHRLLRSVKNRFGATHEIGVFEMVDQGLQEVLNPSELFLGNRDEFSSGSATIVACEGTRPIVVELQALVSPTSYSSPRRSTTGIEYNRLLQILAVLEKRVGIPLSKLDAYVASSGGLSVGEPAADLGVAIAVVASFRDRVVDPRMVLIGEVGLGGQVRPVSQMELRLKEAAKLGFKQAIIPKGQVLPDLGIEVFPVARVVDAIAIALAGKQSTHESADEPE
;
A
#
# COMPACT_ATOMS: atom_id res chain seq x y z
N LYS A 1 -19.52 -5.45 15.74
CA LYS A 1 -20.24 -6.28 14.77
C LYS A 1 -19.79 -6.01 13.33
N LEU A 2 -19.86 -4.77 12.84
CA LEU A 2 -19.41 -4.43 11.47
C LEU A 2 -17.92 -4.74 11.19
N ARG A 3 -17.03 -4.59 12.18
CA ARG A 3 -15.63 -4.93 12.06
C ARG A 3 -15.37 -6.45 12.02
N ALA A 4 -16.14 -7.22 12.79
CA ALA A 4 -16.04 -8.67 12.77
C ALA A 4 -16.52 -9.28 11.44
N GLN A 5 -17.55 -8.69 10.81
CA GLN A 5 -18.01 -9.09 9.48
C GLN A 5 -16.95 -8.86 8.39
N ARG A 6 -16.21 -7.73 8.47
CA ARG A 6 -15.13 -7.43 7.51
C ARG A 6 -13.92 -8.36 7.63
N LEU A 7 -13.77 -9.03 8.76
CA LEU A 7 -12.71 -10.02 8.98
C LEU A 7 -13.17 -11.46 8.65
N GLY A 8 -14.36 -11.65 8.07
CA GLY A 8 -14.88 -12.96 7.69
C GLY A 8 -15.41 -13.78 8.88
N VAL A 9 -15.68 -13.14 10.02
CA VAL A 9 -16.27 -13.76 11.20
C VAL A 9 -17.78 -13.60 11.11
N GLY A 10 -18.50 -14.70 10.78
CA GLY A 10 -19.94 -14.69 10.45
C GLY A 10 -20.89 -14.40 11.62
N GLU A 11 -22.02 -13.77 11.28
CA GLU A 11 -23.19 -13.66 12.16
C GLU A 11 -24.26 -14.70 11.78
N GLU A 12 -24.83 -15.36 12.78
CA GLU A 12 -26.09 -16.08 12.61
C GLU A 12 -27.27 -15.08 12.54
N ARG A 13 -28.05 -15.16 11.46
CA ARG A 13 -29.35 -14.47 11.35
C ARG A 13 -30.39 -15.20 12.17
N GLY A 14 -30.85 -14.58 13.24
CA GLY A 14 -32.10 -14.93 13.88
C GLY A 14 -33.26 -14.20 13.19
N GLU A 15 -34.14 -14.92 12.48
CA GLU A 15 -35.43 -14.40 12.04
C GLU A 15 -36.39 -14.37 13.22
N GLY A 16 -36.89 -13.21 13.57
CA GLY A 16 -37.97 -13.00 14.51
C GLY A 16 -38.99 -12.04 13.94
N ARG A 17 -40.14 -12.57 13.52
CA ARG A 17 -41.36 -11.85 13.07
C ARG A 17 -41.85 -10.89 14.12
N GLY A 18 -42.31 -9.75 13.65
CA GLY A 18 -42.93 -8.72 14.45
C GLY A 18 -44.38 -9.04 14.85
N GLU A 19 -44.81 -8.37 15.91
CA GLU A 19 -46.21 -8.01 16.13
C GLU A 19 -46.30 -6.63 16.79
N ARG A 20 -47.28 -5.84 16.30
CA ARG A 20 -47.68 -4.53 16.81
C ARG A 20 -48.57 -4.71 18.05
N GLY A 21 -48.50 -3.79 18.99
CA GLY A 21 -49.52 -3.69 20.03
C GLY A 21 -49.27 -2.59 21.05
N GLN A 22 -49.90 -1.47 20.81
CA GLN A 22 -50.66 -0.57 21.68
C GLN A 22 -50.12 -0.06 23.04
N GLU A 23 -50.36 1.20 23.16
CA GLU A 23 -50.26 2.12 24.29
C GLU A 23 -50.96 1.66 25.58
N GLY A 24 -50.37 2.01 26.74
CA GLY A 24 -50.99 1.97 28.03
C GLY A 24 -50.22 2.80 29.05
N LYS A 25 -50.72 4.01 29.34
CA LYS A 25 -50.34 4.81 30.50
C LYS A 25 -50.77 4.09 31.77
N ASP A 26 -49.90 4.03 32.79
CA ASP A 26 -50.34 4.06 34.17
C ASP A 26 -49.28 4.62 35.11
N ASP A 27 -49.68 5.64 35.84
CA ASP A 27 -48.96 6.29 36.94
C ASP A 27 -49.03 5.38 38.19
N ARG A 28 -47.91 5.21 38.91
CA ARG A 28 -47.85 5.13 40.38
C ARG A 28 -46.41 5.01 40.93
N PRO A 29 -46.17 5.22 42.25
CA PRO A 29 -45.08 6.06 42.68
C PRO A 29 -43.83 5.33 43.21
N LEU A 30 -42.73 6.15 43.34
CA LEU A 30 -41.43 5.85 43.90
C LEU A 30 -41.45 5.13 45.25
N THR A 31 -40.87 3.96 45.34
CA THR A 31 -40.33 3.39 46.57
C THR A 31 -38.83 3.08 46.38
N THR A 32 -38.01 3.79 47.10
CA THR A 32 -36.57 3.59 47.25
C THR A 32 -36.30 2.29 48.00
N ASN A 33 -35.69 1.31 47.32
CA ASN A 33 -35.04 0.19 48.00
C ASN A 33 -33.57 0.18 47.57
N HIS A 34 -32.71 0.51 48.50
CA HIS A 34 -31.24 0.31 48.40
C HIS A 34 -30.94 -1.20 48.47
N GLN A 35 -30.59 -1.80 47.34
CA GLN A 35 -29.85 -3.05 47.32
C GLN A 35 -28.41 -2.79 46.84
N PRO A 36 -27.40 -3.49 47.39
CA PRO A 36 -26.02 -3.27 47.02
C PRO A 36 -25.77 -3.72 45.57
N LEU A 37 -25.05 -2.87 44.82
CA LEU A 37 -24.56 -3.13 43.47
C LEU A 37 -23.67 -4.40 43.49
N THR A 38 -24.21 -5.49 43.03
CA THR A 38 -23.41 -6.63 42.57
C THR A 38 -22.72 -6.24 41.30
N THR A 39 -21.40 -6.29 41.31
CA THR A 39 -20.52 -6.18 40.13
C THR A 39 -21.05 -7.05 38.99
N PRO A 40 -21.14 -6.50 37.75
CA PRO A 40 -21.51 -7.33 36.61
C PRO A 40 -20.40 -8.32 36.35
N SER A 41 -20.70 -9.61 36.49
CA SER A 41 -19.83 -10.70 36.03
C SER A 41 -19.64 -10.53 34.52
N THR A 42 -18.40 -10.39 34.08
CA THR A 42 -18.01 -10.37 32.70
C THR A 42 -18.47 -11.65 32.02
N GLN A 43 -19.56 -11.59 31.26
CA GLN A 43 -19.96 -12.70 30.41
C GLN A 43 -19.05 -12.73 29.20
N ASN A 44 -18.07 -13.63 29.21
CA ASN A 44 -17.26 -13.98 28.05
C ASN A 44 -18.19 -14.55 26.96
N SER A 45 -18.55 -13.75 25.98
CA SER A 45 -19.29 -14.22 24.82
C SER A 45 -18.35 -14.98 23.87
N LYS A 46 -18.44 -16.31 23.86
CA LYS A 46 -17.75 -17.15 22.87
C LYS A 46 -18.44 -17.05 21.53
N LEU A 47 -17.79 -16.43 20.55
CA LEU A 47 -18.18 -16.48 19.15
C LEU A 47 -17.47 -17.66 18.47
N LYS A 48 -18.22 -18.67 18.07
CA LYS A 48 -17.72 -19.78 17.27
C LYS A 48 -17.75 -19.39 15.79
N THR A 49 -16.60 -19.38 15.15
CA THR A 49 -16.47 -19.20 13.70
C THR A 49 -16.69 -20.55 13.02
N GLN A 50 -17.70 -20.67 12.16
CA GLN A 50 -17.82 -21.79 11.23
C GLN A 50 -17.03 -21.45 9.97
N ASN A 51 -15.79 -21.92 9.87
CA ASN A 51 -15.09 -22.04 8.59
C ASN A 51 -15.28 -23.47 8.08
N SER A 52 -15.70 -23.57 6.83
CA SER A 52 -15.80 -24.80 6.10
C SER A 52 -14.45 -25.53 6.03
N GLU A 53 -14.49 -26.77 6.53
CA GLU A 53 -13.53 -27.86 6.31
C GLU A 53 -12.07 -27.70 6.78
N ARG A 54 -11.80 -28.42 7.91
CA ARG A 54 -10.50 -28.87 8.42
C ARG A 54 -9.68 -27.91 9.29
N SER A 55 -10.22 -27.51 10.41
CA SER A 55 -9.47 -27.29 11.66
C SER A 55 -10.45 -27.29 12.84
N SER A 56 -9.99 -27.74 14.01
CA SER A 56 -10.75 -27.57 15.25
C SER A 56 -11.20 -26.11 15.40
N PRO A 57 -12.43 -25.83 15.88
CA PRO A 57 -12.94 -24.48 15.96
C PRO A 57 -11.99 -23.60 16.78
N SER A 58 -11.41 -22.58 16.14
CA SER A 58 -10.61 -21.60 16.84
C SER A 58 -11.55 -20.74 17.70
N ASP A 59 -11.38 -20.78 19.02
CA ASP A 59 -12.13 -19.92 19.93
C ASP A 59 -11.65 -18.45 19.74
N LEU A 60 -12.56 -17.57 19.33
CA LEU A 60 -12.35 -16.13 19.26
C LEU A 60 -13.05 -15.45 20.43
N TYR A 61 -12.30 -14.69 21.23
CA TYR A 61 -12.79 -13.91 22.35
C TYR A 61 -12.74 -12.45 22.03
N LEU A 62 -13.77 -11.68 22.37
CA LEU A 62 -13.83 -10.22 22.21
C LEU A 62 -13.99 -9.59 23.60
N LEU A 63 -13.07 -8.69 23.94
CA LEU A 63 -13.08 -7.92 25.18
C LEU A 63 -13.27 -6.43 24.85
N PRO A 64 -14.47 -5.84 25.03
CA PRO A 64 -14.72 -4.42 24.81
C PRO A 64 -14.30 -3.61 26.04
N GLU A 65 -12.99 -3.46 26.25
CA GLU A 65 -12.41 -2.80 27.41
C GLU A 65 -11.30 -1.83 26.99
N THR A 66 -11.12 -0.77 27.79
CA THR A 66 -10.07 0.25 27.57
C THR A 66 -9.13 0.40 28.78
N ASP A 67 -9.53 -0.11 29.95
CA ASP A 67 -8.69 -0.11 31.15
C ASP A 67 -7.61 -1.17 31.03
N LEU A 68 -6.34 -0.73 31.08
CA LEU A 68 -5.18 -1.62 30.90
C LEU A 68 -5.11 -2.69 31.98
N ASP A 69 -5.43 -2.37 33.24
CA ASP A 69 -5.31 -3.31 34.36
C ASP A 69 -6.30 -4.46 34.19
N ILE A 70 -7.51 -4.18 33.72
CA ILE A 70 -8.53 -5.20 33.41
C ILE A 70 -8.08 -6.07 32.24
N ILE A 71 -7.56 -5.45 31.16
CA ILE A 71 -7.05 -6.17 29.99
C ILE A 71 -5.92 -7.12 30.36
N LEU A 72 -4.99 -6.68 31.20
CA LEU A 72 -3.87 -7.51 31.67
C LEU A 72 -4.37 -8.71 32.49
N ALA A 73 -5.31 -8.50 33.40
CA ALA A 73 -5.89 -9.57 34.20
C ALA A 73 -6.57 -10.63 33.33
N GLU A 74 -7.36 -10.22 32.30
CA GLU A 74 -7.98 -11.15 31.37
C GLU A 74 -6.96 -11.91 30.51
N LEU A 75 -5.92 -11.25 30.02
CA LEU A 75 -4.86 -11.89 29.25
C LEU A 75 -4.07 -12.91 30.09
N GLU A 76 -3.82 -12.60 31.38
CA GLU A 76 -3.15 -13.53 32.31
C GLU A 76 -4.04 -14.75 32.66
N SER A 77 -5.33 -14.54 32.73
CA SER A 77 -6.32 -15.61 33.00
C SER A 77 -6.52 -16.52 31.79
N LEU A 78 -6.73 -15.91 30.59
CA LEU A 78 -7.05 -16.63 29.35
C LEU A 78 -5.82 -17.28 28.71
N LYS A 79 -4.63 -16.64 28.82
CA LYS A 79 -3.36 -17.05 28.18
C LYS A 79 -3.52 -17.41 26.71
N PRO A 80 -4.02 -16.50 25.87
CA PRO A 80 -4.22 -16.79 24.46
C PRO A 80 -2.86 -16.95 23.75
N HIS A 81 -2.80 -17.70 22.66
CA HIS A 81 -1.60 -17.76 21.83
C HIS A 81 -1.36 -16.45 21.09
N VAL A 82 -2.45 -15.78 20.71
CA VAL A 82 -2.43 -14.49 19.98
C VAL A 82 -3.41 -13.53 20.62
N ALA A 83 -2.99 -12.28 20.81
CA ALA A 83 -3.84 -11.19 21.25
C ALA A 83 -3.72 -10.00 20.30
N VAL A 84 -4.83 -9.31 20.06
CA VAL A 84 -4.88 -8.10 19.21
C VAL A 84 -5.47 -6.96 20.01
N ILE A 85 -4.75 -5.86 20.12
CA ILE A 85 -5.19 -4.60 20.75
C ILE A 85 -5.57 -3.61 19.64
N ASP A 86 -6.85 -3.28 19.50
CA ASP A 86 -7.37 -2.29 18.53
C ASP A 86 -8.19 -1.22 19.26
N SER A 87 -7.62 -0.04 19.53
CA SER A 87 -6.27 0.45 19.21
C SER A 87 -5.53 0.85 20.48
N ILE A 88 -4.21 0.94 20.41
CA ILE A 88 -3.37 1.35 21.54
C ILE A 88 -3.72 2.76 22.06
N GLN A 89 -4.20 3.64 21.16
CA GLN A 89 -4.59 5.00 21.53
C GLN A 89 -5.88 5.05 22.39
N ALA A 90 -6.68 3.99 22.38
CA ALA A 90 -7.89 3.92 23.19
C ALA A 90 -7.63 3.47 24.63
N LEU A 91 -6.46 2.89 24.89
CA LEU A 91 -6.15 2.36 26.20
C LEU A 91 -5.87 3.47 27.23
N TYR A 92 -6.28 3.17 28.45
CA TYR A 92 -6.06 4.00 29.62
C TYR A 92 -5.35 3.21 30.71
N PHE A 93 -4.23 3.76 31.21
CA PHE A 93 -3.50 3.21 32.35
C PHE A 93 -3.70 4.15 33.55
N SER A 94 -4.38 3.67 34.59
CA SER A 94 -4.79 4.45 35.74
C SER A 94 -3.64 5.04 36.54
N ALA A 95 -2.44 4.44 36.46
CA ALA A 95 -1.24 4.97 37.12
C ALA A 95 -0.70 6.27 36.52
N LEU A 96 -1.22 6.71 35.37
CA LEU A 96 -0.79 7.94 34.68
C LEU A 96 -1.91 8.98 34.70
N SER A 97 -1.58 10.23 34.99
CA SER A 97 -2.53 11.34 34.94
C SER A 97 -2.81 11.91 33.55
N SER A 98 -2.09 11.43 32.53
CA SER A 98 -2.24 11.89 31.15
C SER A 98 -3.45 11.27 30.46
N ALA A 99 -4.02 12.00 29.48
CA ALA A 99 -5.20 11.53 28.74
C ALA A 99 -4.89 10.31 27.85
N PRO A 100 -5.89 9.43 27.58
CA PRO A 100 -5.78 8.36 26.59
C PRO A 100 -5.29 8.90 25.25
N GLY A 101 -4.46 8.12 24.53
CA GLY A 101 -3.87 8.51 23.25
C GLY A 101 -2.69 9.49 23.36
N SER A 102 -2.36 10.02 24.53
CA SER A 102 -1.13 10.79 24.72
C SER A 102 0.13 9.93 24.56
N VAL A 103 1.27 10.56 24.24
CA VAL A 103 2.56 9.86 24.07
C VAL A 103 2.91 9.03 25.31
N ALA A 104 2.67 9.58 26.50
CA ALA A 104 2.96 8.90 27.78
C ALA A 104 2.09 7.64 27.94
N GLN A 105 0.77 7.75 27.75
CA GLN A 105 -0.15 6.62 27.84
C GLN A 105 0.20 5.53 26.84
N VAL A 106 0.36 5.88 25.55
CA VAL A 106 0.68 4.93 24.49
C VAL A 106 1.98 4.19 24.77
N ARG A 107 3.01 4.90 25.24
CA ARG A 107 4.31 4.31 25.55
C ARG A 107 4.24 3.35 26.73
N GLU A 108 3.64 3.77 27.83
CA GLU A 108 3.57 2.94 29.06
C GLU A 108 2.63 1.74 28.86
N CYS A 109 1.45 1.94 28.27
CA CYS A 109 0.56 0.82 27.93
C CYS A 109 1.28 -0.23 27.06
N THR A 110 2.02 0.23 26.03
CA THR A 110 2.79 -0.67 25.19
C THR A 110 3.88 -1.40 25.96
N SER A 111 4.61 -0.69 26.85
CA SER A 111 5.68 -1.30 27.66
C SER A 111 5.15 -2.42 28.54
N VAL A 112 4.05 -2.17 29.26
CA VAL A 112 3.43 -3.15 30.17
C VAL A 112 2.86 -4.34 29.39
N LEU A 113 2.15 -4.10 28.30
CA LEU A 113 1.61 -5.15 27.41
C LEU A 113 2.72 -6.04 26.84
N MET A 114 3.84 -5.46 26.39
CA MET A 114 4.98 -6.21 25.88
C MET A 114 5.66 -7.07 26.95
N GLN A 115 5.81 -6.54 28.17
CA GLN A 115 6.38 -7.30 29.29
C GLN A 115 5.49 -8.50 29.64
N MET A 116 4.18 -8.28 29.70
CA MET A 116 3.21 -9.34 29.96
C MET A 116 3.22 -10.39 28.82
N ALA A 117 3.18 -9.96 27.56
CA ALA A 117 3.19 -10.84 26.41
C ALA A 117 4.45 -11.73 26.38
N LYS A 118 5.64 -11.16 26.67
CA LYS A 118 6.89 -11.92 26.79
C LYS A 118 6.87 -12.92 27.94
N ARG A 119 6.34 -12.52 29.10
CA ARG A 119 6.26 -13.39 30.28
C ARG A 119 5.32 -14.57 30.06
N GLN A 120 4.18 -14.34 29.36
CA GLN A 120 3.15 -15.36 29.10
C GLN A 120 3.30 -16.07 27.75
N ASN A 121 4.33 -15.73 26.96
CA ASN A 121 4.57 -16.23 25.60
C ASN A 121 3.37 -16.02 24.66
N ILE A 122 2.80 -14.84 24.69
CA ILE A 122 1.67 -14.40 23.84
C ILE A 122 2.20 -13.63 22.63
N THR A 123 1.77 -13.99 21.43
CA THR A 123 2.01 -13.17 20.24
C THR A 123 1.06 -11.98 20.26
N LEU A 124 1.61 -10.75 20.40
CA LEU A 124 0.82 -9.53 20.57
C LEU A 124 0.85 -8.68 19.30
N PHE A 125 -0.33 -8.38 18.75
CA PHE A 125 -0.53 -7.41 17.70
C PHE A 125 -1.09 -6.12 18.30
N ILE A 126 -0.40 -5.01 18.08
CA ILE A 126 -0.83 -3.68 18.53
C ILE A 126 -1.21 -2.86 17.30
N VAL A 127 -2.50 -2.53 17.17
CA VAL A 127 -3.00 -1.65 16.12
C VAL A 127 -2.86 -0.20 16.57
N GLY A 128 -2.20 0.61 15.74
CA GLY A 128 -2.03 2.04 15.96
C GLY A 128 -2.46 2.84 14.72
N HIS A 129 -3.05 4.02 14.95
CA HIS A 129 -3.46 4.92 13.87
C HIS A 129 -2.39 5.98 13.61
N VAL A 130 -2.07 6.21 12.33
CA VAL A 130 -1.23 7.34 11.92
C VAL A 130 -2.08 8.59 11.91
N THR A 131 -1.70 9.61 12.70
CA THR A 131 -2.35 10.92 12.67
C THR A 131 -1.47 11.91 11.91
N LYS A 132 -2.09 12.69 11.01
CA LYS A 132 -1.41 13.75 10.25
C LYS A 132 -1.05 14.96 11.14
N GLU A 133 -1.70 15.11 12.27
CA GLU A 133 -1.55 16.24 13.19
C GLU A 133 -1.02 15.73 14.53
N GLY A 134 0.16 16.17 14.92
CA GLY A 134 1.00 15.70 16.05
C GLY A 134 0.44 15.74 17.48
N ALA A 135 -0.89 15.81 17.68
CA ALA A 135 -1.51 15.84 19.02
C ALA A 135 -1.72 14.44 19.63
N ILE A 136 -1.82 13.40 18.81
CA ILE A 136 -1.94 12.00 19.25
C ILE A 136 -0.63 11.28 18.95
N ALA A 137 -0.14 10.45 19.87
CA ALA A 137 1.08 9.68 19.70
C ALA A 137 1.01 8.83 18.43
N GLY A 138 1.78 9.21 17.41
CA GLY A 138 1.90 8.47 16.17
C GLY A 138 2.71 7.18 16.36
N PRO A 139 2.68 6.25 15.39
CA PRO A 139 3.36 4.96 15.45
C PRO A 139 4.87 5.05 15.65
N LYS A 140 5.52 6.15 15.28
CA LYS A 140 6.97 6.37 15.50
C LYS A 140 7.43 6.18 16.94
N VAL A 141 6.56 6.45 17.93
CA VAL A 141 6.87 6.23 19.35
C VAL A 141 7.04 4.74 19.64
N LEU A 142 6.27 3.88 18.96
CA LEU A 142 6.25 2.44 19.17
C LEU A 142 7.30 1.67 18.34
N GLU A 143 7.74 2.24 17.22
CA GLU A 143 8.66 1.58 16.30
C GLU A 143 9.94 1.08 16.97
N HIS A 144 10.44 1.82 17.96
CA HIS A 144 11.64 1.44 18.70
C HIS A 144 11.39 0.35 19.75
N MET A 145 10.15 0.22 20.22
CA MET A 145 9.79 -0.68 21.30
C MET A 145 9.46 -2.10 20.82
N VAL A 146 8.74 -2.20 19.69
CA VAL A 146 8.24 -3.47 19.17
C VAL A 146 9.26 -4.21 18.31
N ASP A 147 9.07 -5.52 18.12
CA ASP A 147 9.98 -6.35 17.34
C ASP A 147 9.73 -6.25 15.83
N THR A 148 8.49 -6.05 15.42
CA THR A 148 8.08 -5.90 14.01
C THR A 148 7.14 -4.71 13.86
N VAL A 149 7.30 -3.96 12.78
CA VAL A 149 6.41 -2.86 12.39
C VAL A 149 5.90 -3.12 10.99
N LEU A 150 4.58 -3.18 10.85
CA LEU A 150 3.87 -3.35 9.59
C LEU A 150 3.05 -2.10 9.32
N TYR A 151 3.24 -1.50 8.14
CA TYR A 151 2.40 -0.41 7.65
C TYR A 151 1.31 -0.97 6.74
N PHE A 152 0.09 -0.57 7.02
CA PHE A 152 -1.06 -0.89 6.21
C PHE A 152 -1.46 0.37 5.45
N GLU A 153 -1.06 0.42 4.18
CA GLU A 153 -1.19 1.58 3.31
C GLU A 153 -2.35 1.38 2.32
N GLY A 154 -3.01 2.46 1.93
CA GLY A 154 -4.04 2.42 0.90
C GLY A 154 -4.51 3.81 0.52
N ASP A 155 -4.78 4.01 -0.75
CA ASP A 155 -5.43 5.20 -1.25
C ASP A 155 -6.95 5.11 -1.04
N ARG A 156 -7.62 6.27 -0.87
CA ARG A 156 -9.08 6.34 -0.70
C ARG A 156 -9.84 5.92 -1.95
N PHE A 157 -9.23 6.08 -3.09
CA PHE A 157 -9.83 5.83 -4.40
C PHE A 157 -9.41 4.50 -5.03
N ALA A 158 -8.40 3.82 -4.45
CA ALA A 158 -7.94 2.52 -4.91
C ALA A 158 -8.52 1.37 -4.08
N SER A 159 -8.96 0.30 -4.74
CA SER A 159 -9.45 -0.91 -4.06
C SER A 159 -8.33 -1.68 -3.36
N HIS A 160 -7.09 -1.53 -3.81
CA HIS A 160 -5.95 -2.26 -3.24
C HIS A 160 -5.44 -1.67 -1.93
N ARG A 161 -4.84 -2.55 -1.13
CA ARG A 161 -4.17 -2.24 0.14
C ARG A 161 -2.81 -2.91 0.15
N LEU A 162 -1.81 -2.19 0.64
CA LEU A 162 -0.44 -2.68 0.74
C LEU A 162 -0.10 -2.90 2.21
N LEU A 163 0.44 -4.08 2.52
CA LEU A 163 1.00 -4.40 3.83
C LEU A 163 2.52 -4.43 3.70
N ARG A 164 3.19 -3.44 4.26
CA ARG A 164 4.63 -3.23 4.15
C ARG A 164 5.33 -3.49 5.48
N SER A 165 6.37 -4.31 5.47
CA SER A 165 7.25 -4.47 6.62
C SER A 165 8.28 -3.33 6.67
N VAL A 166 8.22 -2.50 7.72
CA VAL A 166 9.14 -1.36 7.92
C VAL A 166 10.26 -1.71 8.90
N LYS A 167 9.96 -2.57 9.86
CA LYS A 167 10.92 -3.11 10.83
C LYS A 167 10.63 -4.58 11.08
N ASN A 168 11.65 -5.40 11.09
CA ASN A 168 11.55 -6.79 11.47
C ASN A 168 12.87 -7.26 12.10
N ARG A 169 12.85 -7.60 13.39
CA ARG A 169 14.05 -8.07 14.10
C ARG A 169 14.47 -9.47 13.69
N PHE A 170 13.54 -10.27 13.16
CA PHE A 170 13.73 -11.69 12.91
C PHE A 170 13.76 -12.07 11.45
N GLY A 171 13.66 -11.08 10.53
CA GLY A 171 13.63 -11.34 9.11
C GLY A 171 13.80 -10.09 8.24
N ALA A 172 13.53 -10.25 6.96
CA ALA A 172 13.63 -9.16 5.98
C ALA A 172 12.57 -8.07 6.23
N THR A 173 12.94 -6.83 5.93
CA THR A 173 12.03 -5.67 5.99
C THR A 173 11.54 -5.23 4.61
N HIS A 174 11.86 -6.01 3.57
CA HIS A 174 11.62 -5.63 2.18
C HIS A 174 10.48 -6.41 1.53
N GLU A 175 9.59 -6.96 2.34
CA GLU A 175 8.46 -7.73 1.82
C GLU A 175 7.19 -6.89 1.82
N ILE A 176 6.38 -7.06 0.77
CA ILE A 176 5.11 -6.39 0.61
C ILE A 176 4.01 -7.40 0.31
N GLY A 177 2.91 -7.33 1.04
CA GLY A 177 1.66 -8.00 0.74
C GLY A 177 0.72 -7.05 0.01
N VAL A 178 0.10 -7.52 -1.08
CA VAL A 178 -0.91 -6.76 -1.81
C VAL A 178 -2.26 -7.42 -1.63
N PHE A 179 -3.23 -6.64 -1.22
CA PHE A 179 -4.60 -7.08 -0.98
C PHE A 179 -5.58 -6.17 -1.71
N GLU A 180 -6.71 -6.72 -2.08
CA GLU A 180 -7.85 -5.97 -2.63
C GLU A 180 -8.97 -5.94 -1.60
N MET A 181 -9.65 -4.80 -1.49
CA MET A 181 -10.83 -4.64 -0.65
C MET A 181 -12.07 -5.02 -1.47
N VAL A 182 -12.63 -6.17 -1.16
CA VAL A 182 -13.89 -6.67 -1.75
C VAL A 182 -15.00 -6.65 -0.71
N ASP A 183 -16.24 -6.92 -1.12
CA ASP A 183 -17.42 -6.90 -0.22
C ASP A 183 -17.27 -7.83 0.99
N GLN A 184 -16.55 -8.93 0.82
CA GLN A 184 -16.30 -9.92 1.88
C GLN A 184 -15.10 -9.58 2.78
N GLY A 185 -14.37 -8.49 2.50
CA GLY A 185 -13.19 -8.07 3.26
C GLY A 185 -11.94 -7.94 2.40
N LEU A 186 -10.78 -8.26 2.97
CA LEU A 186 -9.50 -8.22 2.28
C LEU A 186 -9.22 -9.56 1.59
N GLN A 187 -8.96 -9.52 0.29
CA GLN A 187 -8.52 -10.66 -0.51
C GLN A 187 -7.06 -10.47 -0.93
N GLU A 188 -6.26 -11.53 -0.83
CA GLU A 188 -4.88 -11.50 -1.31
C GLU A 188 -4.83 -11.41 -2.84
N VAL A 189 -3.98 -10.50 -3.35
CA VAL A 189 -3.69 -10.38 -4.78
C VAL A 189 -2.44 -11.19 -5.10
N LEU A 190 -2.62 -12.33 -5.74
CA LEU A 190 -1.52 -13.24 -6.08
C LEU A 190 -0.58 -12.64 -7.13
N ASN A 191 -1.12 -11.87 -8.07
CA ASN A 191 -0.36 -11.20 -9.13
C ASN A 191 -0.58 -9.68 -9.10
N PRO A 192 0.15 -8.93 -8.25
CA PRO A 192 -0.03 -7.49 -8.15
C PRO A 192 0.26 -6.72 -9.43
N SER A 193 1.12 -7.25 -10.29
CA SER A 193 1.46 -6.60 -11.56
C SER A 193 0.24 -6.41 -12.47
N GLU A 194 -0.77 -7.30 -12.39
CA GLU A 194 -2.00 -7.16 -13.16
C GLU A 194 -2.83 -5.93 -12.75
N LEU A 195 -2.74 -5.50 -11.50
CA LEU A 195 -3.42 -4.30 -11.00
C LEU A 195 -2.79 -3.00 -11.51
N PHE A 196 -1.50 -3.03 -11.82
CA PHE A 196 -0.71 -1.84 -12.17
C PHE A 196 -0.33 -1.79 -13.65
N LEU A 197 -0.79 -2.75 -14.43
CA LEU A 197 -0.69 -2.75 -15.88
C LEU A 197 -2.00 -2.23 -16.48
N GLY A 198 -1.87 -1.27 -17.40
CA GLY A 198 -2.98 -0.83 -18.23
C GLY A 198 -3.40 -1.89 -19.27
N ASN A 199 -4.40 -1.54 -20.05
CA ASN A 199 -4.82 -2.37 -21.19
C ASN A 199 -3.72 -2.37 -22.27
N ARG A 200 -3.08 -3.51 -22.49
CA ARG A 200 -1.96 -3.65 -23.44
C ARG A 200 -2.37 -3.52 -24.92
N ASP A 201 -3.66 -3.54 -25.20
CA ASP A 201 -4.18 -3.36 -26.56
C ASP A 201 -4.41 -1.87 -26.88
N GLU A 202 -4.29 -0.99 -25.90
CA GLU A 202 -4.37 0.46 -26.09
C GLU A 202 -2.97 1.05 -26.30
N PHE A 203 -2.74 1.55 -27.51
CA PHE A 203 -1.50 2.23 -27.89
C PHE A 203 -1.62 3.73 -27.62
N SER A 204 -1.21 4.19 -26.44
CA SER A 204 -1.21 5.62 -26.09
C SER A 204 0.20 6.21 -26.08
N SER A 205 0.36 7.44 -26.60
CA SER A 205 1.62 8.15 -26.49
C SER A 205 1.85 8.54 -25.02
N GLY A 206 3.10 8.51 -24.58
CA GLY A 206 3.45 8.85 -23.20
C GLY A 206 3.33 7.72 -22.19
N SER A 207 2.93 6.52 -22.59
CA SER A 207 2.96 5.33 -21.72
C SER A 207 4.29 4.59 -21.83
N ALA A 208 4.78 4.06 -20.72
CA ALA A 208 5.99 3.25 -20.62
C ALA A 208 5.87 2.25 -19.47
N THR A 209 6.35 1.02 -19.67
CA THR A 209 6.30 -0.01 -18.64
C THR A 209 7.65 -0.20 -17.98
N ILE A 210 7.65 -0.24 -16.66
CA ILE A 210 8.83 -0.50 -15.81
C ILE A 210 8.65 -1.77 -15.00
N VAL A 211 9.74 -2.26 -14.44
CA VAL A 211 9.69 -3.27 -13.38
C VAL A 211 10.32 -2.69 -12.13
N ALA A 212 9.49 -2.31 -11.18
CA ALA A 212 9.89 -1.86 -9.86
C ALA A 212 10.12 -3.05 -8.92
N CYS A 213 11.03 -2.92 -7.94
CA CYS A 213 11.17 -3.88 -6.87
C CYS A 213 10.81 -3.23 -5.54
N GLU A 214 9.81 -3.79 -4.89
CA GLU A 214 9.51 -3.53 -3.50
C GLU A 214 10.18 -4.62 -2.66
N GLY A 215 11.40 -4.31 -2.22
CA GLY A 215 12.27 -5.28 -1.57
C GLY A 215 12.72 -6.42 -2.47
N THR A 216 12.22 -7.61 -2.25
CA THR A 216 12.49 -8.79 -3.09
C THR A 216 11.36 -9.11 -4.06
N ARG A 217 10.25 -8.36 -4.03
CA ARG A 217 9.11 -8.59 -4.91
C ARG A 217 9.16 -7.67 -6.12
N PRO A 218 9.35 -8.18 -7.35
CA PRO A 218 9.24 -7.39 -8.56
C PRO A 218 7.76 -7.13 -8.86
N ILE A 219 7.45 -5.91 -9.27
CA ILE A 219 6.11 -5.47 -9.67
C ILE A 219 6.25 -4.74 -10.99
N VAL A 220 5.50 -5.17 -12.01
CA VAL A 220 5.45 -4.48 -13.28
C VAL A 220 4.42 -3.36 -13.19
N VAL A 221 4.82 -2.14 -13.56
CA VAL A 221 4.01 -0.93 -13.41
C VAL A 221 4.03 -0.13 -14.70
N GLU A 222 2.87 0.31 -15.14
CA GLU A 222 2.77 1.29 -16.22
C GLU A 222 2.96 2.70 -15.67
N LEU A 223 3.79 3.47 -16.35
CA LEU A 223 3.96 4.90 -16.15
C LEU A 223 3.30 5.65 -17.28
N GLN A 224 2.62 6.73 -16.96
CA GLN A 224 1.99 7.63 -17.92
C GLN A 224 2.54 9.04 -17.75
N ALA A 225 2.94 9.66 -18.84
CA ALA A 225 3.39 11.03 -18.90
C ALA A 225 2.56 11.85 -19.87
N LEU A 226 2.25 13.08 -19.48
CA LEU A 226 1.65 14.07 -20.36
C LEU A 226 2.54 15.31 -20.39
N VAL A 227 2.97 15.69 -21.59
CA VAL A 227 3.79 16.88 -21.82
C VAL A 227 3.06 17.78 -22.81
N SER A 228 2.84 19.03 -22.43
CA SER A 228 2.11 20.00 -23.27
C SER A 228 2.69 21.41 -23.14
N PRO A 229 2.51 22.30 -24.13
CA PRO A 229 2.87 23.71 -23.98
C PRO A 229 2.23 24.34 -22.75
N THR A 230 3.01 25.08 -21.95
CA THR A 230 2.44 25.78 -20.80
C THR A 230 1.66 27.01 -21.23
N SER A 231 0.48 27.20 -20.61
CA SER A 231 -0.30 28.43 -20.71
C SER A 231 -0.03 29.38 -19.53
N TYR A 232 0.91 29.04 -18.66
CA TYR A 232 1.22 29.78 -17.44
C TYR A 232 2.59 30.47 -17.54
N SER A 233 2.81 31.42 -16.67
CA SER A 233 4.09 32.13 -16.57
C SER A 233 5.24 31.21 -16.16
N SER A 234 4.94 30.12 -15.50
CA SER A 234 5.89 29.08 -15.04
C SER A 234 5.35 27.70 -15.38
N PRO A 235 6.13 26.82 -15.99
CA PRO A 235 5.71 25.45 -16.29
C PRO A 235 5.32 24.66 -15.05
N ARG A 236 4.24 23.91 -15.16
CA ARG A 236 3.75 23.03 -14.09
C ARG A 236 4.46 21.69 -14.11
N ARG A 237 4.72 21.19 -12.93
CA ARG A 237 5.25 19.85 -12.70
C ARG A 237 4.37 19.13 -11.69
N SER A 238 3.89 17.95 -12.02
CA SER A 238 3.06 17.15 -11.12
C SER A 238 3.45 15.68 -11.20
N THR A 239 3.41 15.01 -10.05
CA THR A 239 3.69 13.57 -9.96
C THR A 239 2.63 12.89 -9.12
N THR A 240 2.28 11.66 -9.51
CA THR A 240 1.51 10.72 -8.70
C THR A 240 2.28 9.40 -8.68
N GLY A 241 2.66 8.95 -7.48
CA GLY A 241 3.44 7.71 -7.31
C GLY A 241 4.92 7.81 -7.70
N ILE A 242 5.39 8.94 -8.24
CA ILE A 242 6.81 9.21 -8.55
C ILE A 242 7.31 10.35 -7.67
N GLU A 243 8.53 10.23 -7.16
CA GLU A 243 9.13 11.28 -6.33
C GLU A 243 9.37 12.55 -7.15
N TYR A 244 8.89 13.68 -6.64
CA TYR A 244 8.89 14.97 -7.35
C TYR A 244 10.32 15.46 -7.70
N ASN A 245 11.27 15.37 -6.77
CA ASN A 245 12.65 15.80 -7.03
C ASN A 245 13.33 14.92 -8.08
N ARG A 246 12.96 13.63 -8.13
CA ARG A 246 13.49 12.71 -9.14
C ARG A 246 12.97 13.07 -10.54
N LEU A 247 11.68 13.40 -10.67
CA LEU A 247 11.15 13.94 -11.93
C LEU A 247 11.92 15.18 -12.38
N LEU A 248 12.17 16.15 -11.48
CA LEU A 248 12.90 17.37 -11.84
C LEU A 248 14.31 17.08 -12.37
N GLN A 249 15.03 16.13 -11.76
CA GLN A 249 16.34 15.70 -12.23
C GLN A 249 16.29 15.07 -13.63
N ILE A 250 15.31 14.19 -13.87
CA ILE A 250 15.12 13.56 -15.18
C ILE A 250 14.79 14.60 -16.25
N LEU A 251 13.89 15.54 -15.97
CA LEU A 251 13.55 16.62 -16.89
C LEU A 251 14.77 17.47 -17.23
N ALA A 252 15.62 17.81 -16.24
CA ALA A 252 16.86 18.54 -16.48
C ALA A 252 17.86 17.77 -17.36
N VAL A 253 17.96 16.44 -17.16
CA VAL A 253 18.79 15.57 -18.02
C VAL A 253 18.26 15.55 -19.45
N LEU A 254 16.95 15.38 -19.63
CA LEU A 254 16.32 15.36 -20.95
C LEU A 254 16.50 16.70 -21.67
N GLU A 255 16.36 17.80 -20.98
CA GLU A 255 16.61 19.14 -21.55
C GLU A 255 18.05 19.33 -21.96
N LYS A 256 19.00 19.05 -21.05
CA LYS A 256 20.42 19.34 -21.29
C LYS A 256 21.13 18.33 -22.17
N ARG A 257 20.75 17.04 -22.11
CA ARG A 257 21.47 15.94 -22.78
C ARG A 257 20.76 15.42 -24.04
N VAL A 258 19.44 15.59 -24.11
CA VAL A 258 18.62 15.15 -25.24
C VAL A 258 18.17 16.33 -26.11
N GLY A 259 18.13 17.55 -25.54
CA GLY A 259 17.77 18.78 -26.27
C GLY A 259 16.27 19.04 -26.35
N ILE A 260 15.48 18.47 -25.42
CA ILE A 260 14.02 18.70 -25.38
C ILE A 260 13.74 19.98 -24.57
N PRO A 261 12.99 20.97 -25.08
CA PRO A 261 12.81 22.28 -24.44
C PRO A 261 11.77 22.22 -23.30
N LEU A 262 12.00 21.36 -22.28
CA LEU A 262 11.07 21.11 -21.20
C LEU A 262 10.85 22.30 -20.26
N SER A 263 11.75 23.29 -20.29
CA SER A 263 11.58 24.55 -19.56
C SER A 263 10.38 25.41 -20.03
N LYS A 264 9.79 25.09 -21.18
CA LYS A 264 8.59 25.77 -21.73
C LYS A 264 7.36 24.87 -21.78
N LEU A 265 7.41 23.71 -21.19
CA LEU A 265 6.36 22.69 -21.28
C LEU A 265 5.92 22.28 -19.88
N ASP A 266 4.62 22.10 -19.68
CA ASP A 266 4.07 21.40 -18.52
C ASP A 266 4.40 19.93 -18.62
N ALA A 267 4.64 19.27 -17.49
CA ALA A 267 4.90 17.84 -17.42
C ALA A 267 4.19 17.20 -16.22
N TYR A 268 3.39 16.21 -16.50
CA TYR A 268 2.64 15.41 -15.53
C TYR A 268 3.07 13.97 -15.69
N VAL A 269 3.40 13.29 -14.59
CA VAL A 269 3.80 11.88 -14.60
C VAL A 269 3.06 11.13 -13.50
N ALA A 270 2.47 10.01 -13.85
CA ALA A 270 1.74 9.16 -12.92
C ALA A 270 2.15 7.69 -13.08
N SER A 271 2.18 6.96 -11.99
CA SER A 271 2.18 5.50 -11.98
C SER A 271 0.74 4.99 -11.97
N SER A 272 0.46 3.93 -12.69
CA SER A 272 -0.85 3.28 -12.71
C SER A 272 -1.25 2.84 -11.30
N GLY A 273 -2.53 3.05 -10.95
CA GLY A 273 -3.04 2.76 -9.61
C GLY A 273 -2.44 3.60 -8.48
N GLY A 274 -1.65 4.64 -8.78
CA GLY A 274 -1.02 5.49 -7.77
C GLY A 274 0.06 4.81 -6.93
N LEU A 275 0.59 3.66 -7.39
CA LEU A 275 1.66 2.95 -6.68
C LEU A 275 2.88 3.86 -6.51
N SER A 276 3.36 3.99 -5.28
CA SER A 276 4.58 4.78 -5.01
C SER A 276 5.81 4.01 -5.50
N VAL A 277 6.45 4.51 -6.55
CA VAL A 277 7.69 3.96 -7.10
C VAL A 277 8.85 4.90 -6.72
N GLY A 278 9.52 4.59 -5.62
CA GLY A 278 10.60 5.41 -5.06
C GLY A 278 12.01 5.00 -5.49
N GLU A 279 12.16 3.99 -6.35
CA GLU A 279 13.47 3.44 -6.70
C GLU A 279 14.04 4.00 -8.01
N PRO A 280 15.38 4.16 -8.10
CA PRO A 280 16.04 4.68 -9.29
C PRO A 280 15.86 3.84 -10.56
N ALA A 281 15.53 2.55 -10.42
CA ALA A 281 15.30 1.66 -11.57
C ALA A 281 14.16 2.13 -12.50
N ALA A 282 13.24 2.95 -12.00
CA ALA A 282 12.13 3.53 -12.74
C ALA A 282 12.51 4.73 -13.64
N ASP A 283 13.66 5.33 -13.43
CA ASP A 283 14.05 6.58 -14.10
C ASP A 283 14.02 6.49 -15.60
N LEU A 284 14.51 5.38 -16.14
CA LEU A 284 14.54 5.16 -17.60
C LEU A 284 13.13 5.16 -18.16
N GLY A 285 12.18 4.50 -17.47
CA GLY A 285 10.77 4.51 -17.84
C GLY A 285 10.16 5.90 -17.78
N VAL A 286 10.42 6.68 -16.72
CA VAL A 286 9.96 8.07 -16.61
C VAL A 286 10.54 8.92 -17.76
N ALA A 287 11.83 8.80 -18.04
CA ALA A 287 12.48 9.53 -19.14
C ALA A 287 11.86 9.20 -20.49
N ILE A 288 11.63 7.91 -20.78
CA ILE A 288 11.04 7.45 -22.05
C ILE A 288 9.58 7.88 -22.16
N ALA A 289 8.75 7.76 -21.09
CA ALA A 289 7.36 8.21 -21.08
C ALA A 289 7.25 9.72 -21.39
N VAL A 290 8.08 10.55 -20.76
CA VAL A 290 8.13 12.00 -21.02
C VAL A 290 8.49 12.29 -22.46
N VAL A 291 9.49 11.62 -23.02
CA VAL A 291 9.91 11.82 -24.41
C VAL A 291 8.89 11.28 -25.40
N ALA A 292 8.26 10.15 -25.09
CA ALA A 292 7.19 9.56 -25.89
C ALA A 292 5.98 10.51 -25.99
N SER A 293 5.55 11.08 -24.86
CA SER A 293 4.51 12.10 -24.83
C SER A 293 4.91 13.35 -25.64
N PHE A 294 6.12 13.88 -25.44
CA PHE A 294 6.60 15.06 -26.15
C PHE A 294 6.65 14.88 -27.67
N ARG A 295 7.03 13.68 -28.14
CA ARG A 295 7.17 13.36 -29.57
C ARG A 295 5.94 12.73 -30.18
N ASP A 296 4.88 12.56 -29.41
CA ASP A 296 3.66 11.84 -29.78
C ASP A 296 3.96 10.47 -30.39
N ARG A 297 4.77 9.69 -29.66
CA ARG A 297 5.20 8.34 -30.06
C ARG A 297 4.74 7.31 -29.05
N VAL A 298 4.51 6.12 -29.55
CA VAL A 298 4.13 4.97 -28.73
C VAL A 298 5.34 4.09 -28.47
N VAL A 299 5.53 3.68 -27.23
CA VAL A 299 6.48 2.63 -26.84
C VAL A 299 5.80 1.28 -27.00
N ASP A 300 6.53 0.26 -27.46
CA ASP A 300 5.96 -1.08 -27.60
C ASP A 300 5.40 -1.56 -26.25
N PRO A 301 4.10 -1.89 -26.13
CA PRO A 301 3.48 -2.36 -24.88
C PRO A 301 4.08 -3.66 -24.32
N ARG A 302 4.87 -4.37 -25.15
CA ARG A 302 5.59 -5.59 -24.74
C ARG A 302 7.04 -5.35 -24.34
N MET A 303 7.43 -4.07 -24.22
CA MET A 303 8.76 -3.65 -23.81
C MET A 303 8.74 -3.17 -22.38
N VAL A 304 9.73 -3.57 -21.57
CA VAL A 304 10.00 -3.01 -20.25
C VAL A 304 11.28 -2.19 -20.25
N LEU A 305 11.30 -1.14 -19.41
CA LEU A 305 12.37 -0.18 -19.32
C LEU A 305 12.91 -0.19 -17.89
N ILE A 306 14.18 -0.52 -17.72
CA ILE A 306 14.79 -0.68 -16.40
C ILE A 306 16.14 0.01 -16.37
N GLY A 307 16.34 0.97 -15.47
CA GLY A 307 17.66 1.62 -15.31
C GLY A 307 17.59 2.95 -14.58
N GLU A 308 18.63 3.28 -13.85
CA GLU A 308 18.83 4.60 -13.24
C GLU A 308 19.37 5.58 -14.28
N VAL A 309 18.84 6.81 -14.30
CA VAL A 309 19.33 7.88 -15.16
C VAL A 309 20.20 8.84 -14.35
N GLY A 310 21.52 8.84 -14.62
CA GLY A 310 22.44 9.76 -13.99
C GLY A 310 22.40 11.16 -14.64
N LEU A 311 22.82 12.19 -13.91
CA LEU A 311 22.82 13.60 -14.35
C LEU A 311 23.65 13.86 -15.62
N GLY A 312 24.59 12.98 -15.95
CA GLY A 312 25.34 13.01 -17.21
C GLY A 312 24.58 12.41 -18.41
N GLY A 313 23.38 11.84 -18.21
CA GLY A 313 22.59 11.15 -19.23
C GLY A 313 23.01 9.68 -19.45
N GLN A 314 23.88 9.13 -18.59
CA GLN A 314 24.21 7.71 -18.60
C GLN A 314 23.09 6.88 -17.95
N VAL A 315 22.86 5.68 -18.47
CA VAL A 315 21.99 4.67 -17.86
C VAL A 315 22.85 3.75 -17.00
N ARG A 316 22.54 3.70 -15.70
CA ARG A 316 23.34 2.99 -14.68
C ARG A 316 22.70 1.68 -14.28
N PRO A 317 23.53 0.69 -13.93
CA PRO A 317 23.06 -0.59 -13.39
C PRO A 317 22.20 -0.41 -12.13
N VAL A 318 21.19 -1.30 -11.99
CA VAL A 318 20.32 -1.38 -10.83
C VAL A 318 20.37 -2.78 -10.24
N SER A 319 19.97 -2.91 -8.99
CA SER A 319 19.93 -4.19 -8.28
C SER A 319 18.86 -5.13 -8.85
N GLN A 320 19.00 -6.42 -8.60
CA GLN A 320 18.00 -7.47 -8.86
C GLN A 320 17.51 -7.56 -10.32
N MET A 321 18.37 -7.24 -11.30
CA MET A 321 17.99 -7.21 -12.73
C MET A 321 17.41 -8.54 -13.21
N GLU A 322 18.01 -9.65 -12.83
CA GLU A 322 17.51 -10.99 -13.19
C GLU A 322 16.09 -11.22 -12.67
N LEU A 323 15.81 -10.82 -11.43
CA LEU A 323 14.49 -10.96 -10.82
C LEU A 323 13.42 -10.14 -11.56
N ARG A 324 13.78 -8.90 -11.94
CA ARG A 324 12.92 -8.00 -12.72
C ARG A 324 12.58 -8.58 -14.09
N LEU A 325 13.59 -9.08 -14.80
CA LEU A 325 13.40 -9.66 -16.13
C LEU A 325 12.61 -10.97 -16.08
N LYS A 326 12.81 -11.81 -15.05
CA LYS A 326 12.00 -13.02 -14.83
C LYS A 326 10.52 -12.69 -14.67
N GLU A 327 10.19 -11.66 -13.90
CA GLU A 327 8.80 -11.24 -13.74
C GLU A 327 8.22 -10.67 -15.04
N ALA A 328 8.98 -9.83 -15.75
CA ALA A 328 8.57 -9.33 -17.06
C ALA A 328 8.32 -10.48 -18.07
N ALA A 329 9.24 -11.45 -18.15
CA ALA A 329 9.09 -12.62 -19.04
C ALA A 329 7.86 -13.46 -18.67
N LYS A 330 7.63 -13.71 -17.38
CA LYS A 330 6.45 -14.43 -16.86
C LYS A 330 5.14 -13.75 -17.27
N LEU A 331 5.11 -12.43 -17.29
CA LEU A 331 3.95 -11.62 -17.70
C LEU A 331 3.85 -11.44 -19.23
N GLY A 332 4.72 -12.08 -20.00
CA GLY A 332 4.65 -12.12 -21.46
C GLY A 332 5.30 -10.93 -22.17
N PHE A 333 6.10 -10.12 -21.49
CA PHE A 333 6.92 -9.11 -22.14
C PHE A 333 7.99 -9.78 -23.01
N LYS A 334 8.30 -9.16 -24.14
CA LYS A 334 9.20 -9.72 -25.15
C LYS A 334 10.51 -8.98 -25.26
N GLN A 335 10.55 -7.72 -24.83
CA GLN A 335 11.68 -6.81 -24.99
C GLN A 335 11.98 -6.08 -23.70
N ALA A 336 13.26 -5.83 -23.45
CA ALA A 336 13.71 -5.06 -22.29
C ALA A 336 14.87 -4.14 -22.67
N ILE A 337 14.76 -2.85 -22.35
CA ILE A 337 15.91 -1.92 -22.40
C ILE A 337 16.50 -1.85 -21.01
N ILE A 338 17.79 -2.17 -20.90
CA ILE A 338 18.52 -2.25 -19.63
C ILE A 338 19.88 -1.54 -19.70
N PRO A 339 20.51 -1.24 -18.56
CA PRO A 339 21.88 -0.71 -18.53
C PRO A 339 22.90 -1.70 -19.14
N LYS A 340 23.86 -1.17 -19.88
CA LYS A 340 24.99 -1.95 -20.40
C LYS A 340 25.88 -2.51 -19.28
N GLY A 341 26.46 -3.68 -19.50
CA GLY A 341 27.48 -4.27 -18.62
C GLY A 341 26.93 -5.23 -17.56
N GLN A 342 25.67 -5.64 -17.67
CA GLN A 342 25.08 -6.70 -16.83
C GLN A 342 25.15 -8.05 -17.56
N VAL A 343 25.62 -9.08 -16.86
CA VAL A 343 25.61 -10.47 -17.34
C VAL A 343 24.31 -11.11 -16.87
N LEU A 344 23.51 -11.61 -17.80
CA LEU A 344 22.21 -12.16 -17.54
C LEU A 344 22.10 -13.57 -18.18
N PRO A 345 21.39 -14.51 -17.55
CA PRO A 345 21.03 -15.76 -18.20
C PRO A 345 20.00 -15.51 -19.32
N ASP A 346 19.81 -16.48 -20.17
CA ASP A 346 18.71 -16.44 -21.15
C ASP A 346 17.38 -16.59 -20.41
N LEU A 347 16.54 -15.56 -20.48
CA LEU A 347 15.25 -15.48 -19.83
C LEU A 347 14.08 -15.49 -20.83
N GLY A 348 14.35 -15.74 -22.12
CA GLY A 348 13.32 -15.71 -23.17
C GLY A 348 12.76 -14.31 -23.47
N ILE A 349 13.50 -13.25 -23.09
CA ILE A 349 13.19 -11.85 -23.37
C ILE A 349 14.38 -11.23 -24.12
N GLU A 350 14.09 -10.53 -25.21
CA GLU A 350 15.11 -9.83 -26.00
C GLU A 350 15.61 -8.60 -25.22
N VAL A 351 16.90 -8.50 -24.99
CA VAL A 351 17.50 -7.47 -24.17
C VAL A 351 18.29 -6.48 -25.01
N PHE A 352 18.02 -5.19 -24.84
CA PHE A 352 18.73 -4.08 -25.46
C PHE A 352 19.59 -3.34 -24.42
N PRO A 353 20.90 -3.65 -24.31
CA PRO A 353 21.77 -3.00 -23.35
C PRO A 353 22.18 -1.61 -23.86
N VAL A 354 21.92 -0.56 -23.07
CA VAL A 354 22.19 0.83 -23.39
C VAL A 354 23.15 1.48 -22.40
N ALA A 355 23.98 2.40 -22.88
CA ALA A 355 24.87 3.17 -22.02
C ALA A 355 24.33 4.58 -21.71
N ARG A 356 23.51 5.14 -22.60
CA ARG A 356 22.99 6.51 -22.50
C ARG A 356 21.49 6.55 -22.74
N VAL A 357 20.84 7.54 -22.13
CA VAL A 357 19.40 7.75 -22.27
C VAL A 357 18.99 8.04 -23.74
N VAL A 358 19.88 8.67 -24.53
CA VAL A 358 19.62 8.93 -25.96
C VAL A 358 19.53 7.63 -26.77
N ASP A 359 20.36 6.63 -26.44
CA ASP A 359 20.32 5.32 -27.10
C ASP A 359 19.02 4.59 -26.75
N ALA A 360 18.62 4.63 -25.49
CA ALA A 360 17.36 4.06 -25.03
C ALA A 360 16.15 4.70 -25.73
N ILE A 361 16.13 6.03 -25.88
CA ILE A 361 15.09 6.77 -26.60
C ILE A 361 15.02 6.32 -28.06
N ALA A 362 16.16 6.18 -28.72
CA ALA A 362 16.20 5.73 -30.12
C ALA A 362 15.58 4.33 -30.30
N ILE A 363 15.89 3.39 -29.38
CA ILE A 363 15.36 2.03 -29.43
C ILE A 363 13.86 2.02 -29.05
N ALA A 364 13.48 2.66 -27.96
CA ALA A 364 12.11 2.62 -27.45
C ALA A 364 11.10 3.27 -28.41
N LEU A 365 11.51 4.29 -29.15
CA LEU A 365 10.66 5.05 -30.06
C LEU A 365 10.89 4.74 -31.56
N ALA A 366 11.58 3.66 -31.88
CA ALA A 366 11.77 3.17 -33.26
C ALA A 366 10.47 2.66 -33.90
N GLY A 367 9.42 2.39 -33.10
CA GLY A 367 8.12 1.87 -33.53
C GLY A 367 7.22 2.92 -34.21
N LYS A 368 5.97 2.55 -34.55
CA LYS A 368 4.97 3.34 -35.30
C LYS A 368 4.59 4.65 -34.61
N GLN A 369 4.30 5.70 -35.42
CA GLN A 369 3.59 6.90 -34.93
C GLN A 369 2.17 6.51 -34.49
N SER A 370 1.64 7.16 -33.46
CA SER A 370 0.22 7.12 -33.17
C SER A 370 -0.52 7.77 -34.37
N THR A 371 -1.31 7.02 -35.09
CA THR A 371 -2.22 7.59 -36.07
C THR A 371 -3.39 8.19 -35.31
N HIS A 372 -3.36 9.49 -35.03
CA HIS A 372 -4.57 10.25 -34.84
C HIS A 372 -5.25 10.32 -36.24
N GLU A 373 -6.14 9.39 -36.54
CA GLU A 373 -7.14 9.61 -37.54
C GLU A 373 -8.02 10.76 -37.06
N SER A 374 -7.76 11.96 -37.62
CA SER A 374 -8.74 13.03 -37.62
C SER A 374 -9.92 12.50 -38.43
N ALA A 375 -11.02 12.18 -37.78
CA ALA A 375 -12.32 12.03 -38.42
C ALA A 375 -12.71 13.41 -38.94
N ASP A 376 -12.26 13.74 -40.15
CA ASP A 376 -12.90 14.76 -41.00
C ASP A 376 -14.21 14.11 -41.47
N GLU A 377 -15.32 14.50 -40.87
CA GLU A 377 -16.65 14.32 -41.45
C GLU A 377 -16.75 15.18 -42.72
N PRO A 378 -17.11 14.62 -43.87
CA PRO A 378 -17.49 15.43 -45.03
C PRO A 378 -18.90 16.01 -44.81
N GLU A 379 -19.06 17.26 -45.20
CA GLU A 379 -20.31 18.05 -45.27
C GLU A 379 -21.50 17.30 -45.89
#